data_b1695ecd3528349492b9eb709cca728c
#
_entry.id   b1695ecd3528349492b9eb709cca728c
#
_cell.length_a   1.000
_cell.length_b   1.000
_cell.length_c   1.000
_cell.angle_alpha   90.00
_cell.angle_beta   90.00
_cell.angle_gamma   90.00
#
_symmetry.space_group_name_H-M   'P 1'
#
loop_
_entity.id
_entity.type
_entity.pdbx_description
1 polymer ?
#
loop_
_entity_poly.entity_id
_entity_poly.type
_entity_poly.pdbx_seq_one_letter_code
_entity_poly.pdbx_strand_id
1 'polypeptide(L)'
;MQLYSIASGSSGNCIYVGDDERGFLVDVGISLKRVREGLCDQGLSFDLLKGIFITHEHSDHISGLAALLRKYPVPVYATADTIEKIWEKCNMNNISPELFHSIISGEDFEVSDYHIRSFPISHDAVDPVCYTIEKGVSKVGVATDMGVYDDTVISALEGCDAVLLEANHDISLLQVGPYPYLGDKGHLSNDASARLLKEIVHKRLKKVILGHLSEHNNFPELAYNTVSYEMEDSPGWRGCGASLLVADRGRPTAPVQV
;
A
#
# COMPACT_ATOMS: atom_id res chain seq x y z
N MET A 1 13.02 10.49 -3.78
CA MET A 1 12.20 9.61 -2.93
C MET A 1 12.10 8.23 -3.59
N GLN A 2 11.95 7.16 -2.83
CA GLN A 2 11.84 5.79 -3.37
C GLN A 2 10.62 5.08 -2.80
N LEU A 3 10.06 4.19 -3.60
CA LEU A 3 8.97 3.28 -3.24
C LEU A 3 9.41 1.84 -3.52
N TYR A 4 9.19 0.92 -2.61
CA TYR A 4 9.26 -0.51 -2.90
C TYR A 4 8.40 -1.33 -1.94
N SER A 5 7.91 -2.47 -2.42
CA SER A 5 7.21 -3.45 -1.59
C SER A 5 8.22 -4.39 -0.94
N ILE A 6 8.21 -4.49 0.38
CA ILE A 6 8.92 -5.55 1.11
C ILE A 6 8.13 -6.85 1.01
N ALA A 7 6.81 -6.74 1.04
CA ALA A 7 5.85 -7.81 0.81
C ALA A 7 4.51 -7.21 0.43
N SER A 8 3.76 -7.87 -0.46
CA SER A 8 2.41 -7.44 -0.80
C SER A 8 1.53 -8.63 -1.22
N GLY A 9 0.43 -8.83 -0.49
CA GLY A 9 -0.55 -9.88 -0.74
C GLY A 9 -1.30 -10.28 0.53
N SER A 10 -2.31 -11.12 0.40
CA SER A 10 -3.18 -11.58 1.49
C SER A 10 -2.47 -12.33 2.63
N SER A 11 -1.17 -12.58 2.55
CA SER A 11 -0.35 -13.19 3.60
C SER A 11 0.51 -12.19 4.38
N GLY A 12 0.49 -10.90 4.00
CA GLY A 12 1.16 -9.83 4.71
C GLY A 12 1.68 -8.73 3.80
N ASN A 13 1.42 -7.50 4.20
CA ASN A 13 1.75 -6.27 3.50
C ASN A 13 2.77 -5.45 4.30
N CYS A 14 3.75 -4.90 3.64
CA CYS A 14 4.71 -3.96 4.20
C CYS A 14 5.40 -3.23 3.05
N ILE A 15 5.13 -1.95 2.92
CA ILE A 15 5.64 -1.11 1.84
C ILE A 15 6.55 -0.04 2.44
N TYR A 16 7.71 0.19 1.84
CA TYR A 16 8.60 1.28 2.21
C TYR A 16 8.44 2.46 1.26
N VAL A 17 8.34 3.65 1.85
CA VAL A 17 8.39 4.93 1.15
C VAL A 17 9.36 5.85 1.88
N GLY A 18 10.32 6.44 1.19
CA GLY A 18 11.28 7.35 1.83
C GLY A 18 12.43 7.74 0.93
N ASP A 19 13.50 8.18 1.55
CA ASP A 19 14.78 8.47 0.90
C ASP A 19 15.95 7.88 1.72
N ASP A 20 17.17 8.33 1.46
CA ASP A 20 18.37 7.80 2.12
C ASP A 20 18.51 8.30 3.57
N GLU A 21 17.72 9.30 4.01
CA GLU A 21 17.79 9.89 5.34
C GLU A 21 16.55 9.54 6.20
N ARG A 22 15.40 9.37 5.59
CA ARG A 22 14.11 9.19 6.28
C ARG A 22 13.18 8.31 5.48
N GLY A 23 12.45 7.48 6.19
CA GLY A 23 11.50 6.57 5.57
C GLY A 23 10.31 6.25 6.46
N PHE A 24 9.33 5.67 5.83
CA PHE A 24 8.07 5.24 6.41
C PHE A 24 7.77 3.81 5.98
N LEU A 25 7.06 3.09 6.82
CA LEU A 25 6.39 1.87 6.41
C LEU A 25 4.90 2.16 6.26
N VAL A 26 4.30 1.65 5.21
CA VAL A 26 2.86 1.50 5.09
C VAL A 26 2.56 0.03 5.37
N ASP A 27 1.86 -0.19 6.47
CA ASP A 27 1.57 -1.47 7.09
C ASP A 27 2.79 -2.29 7.57
N VAL A 28 2.54 -3.17 8.52
CA VAL A 28 3.51 -4.14 9.07
C VAL A 28 2.80 -5.48 9.27
N GLY A 29 2.34 -6.07 8.18
CA GLY A 29 1.64 -7.35 8.15
C GLY A 29 2.56 -8.57 8.08
N ILE A 30 3.87 -8.37 8.16
CA ILE A 30 4.89 -9.43 8.10
C ILE A 30 5.77 -9.43 9.35
N SER A 31 6.48 -10.53 9.58
CA SER A 31 7.34 -10.65 10.75
C SER A 31 8.46 -9.60 10.78
N LEU A 32 8.86 -9.17 11.99
CA LEU A 32 9.98 -8.25 12.19
C LEU A 32 11.27 -8.71 11.47
N LYS A 33 11.49 -10.03 11.38
CA LYS A 33 12.63 -10.59 10.65
C LYS A 33 12.56 -10.19 9.17
N ARG A 34 11.40 -10.38 8.53
CA ARG A 34 11.21 -10.04 7.11
C ARG A 34 11.30 -8.54 6.85
N VAL A 35 10.73 -7.70 7.75
CA VAL A 35 10.88 -6.24 7.65
C VAL A 35 12.36 -5.86 7.69
N ARG A 36 13.13 -6.43 8.64
CA ARG A 36 14.56 -6.15 8.74
C ARG A 36 15.34 -6.58 7.50
N GLU A 37 15.09 -7.78 7.01
CA GLU A 37 15.73 -8.30 5.80
C GLU A 37 15.44 -7.37 4.61
N GLY A 38 14.17 -7.00 4.40
CA GLY A 38 13.76 -6.12 3.31
C GLY A 38 14.37 -4.71 3.38
N LEU A 39 14.57 -4.15 4.59
CA LEU A 39 15.28 -2.88 4.76
C LEU A 39 16.79 -3.06 4.48
N CYS A 40 17.41 -4.08 5.11
CA CYS A 40 18.85 -4.32 4.96
C CYS A 40 19.26 -4.62 3.51
N ASP A 41 18.45 -5.32 2.74
CA ASP A 41 18.72 -5.62 1.32
C ASP A 41 18.85 -4.35 0.46
N GLN A 42 18.26 -3.23 0.94
CA GLN A 42 18.35 -1.92 0.32
C GLN A 42 19.33 -0.98 1.04
N GLY A 43 20.12 -1.49 1.98
CA GLY A 43 21.07 -0.69 2.77
C GLY A 43 20.40 0.24 3.79
N LEU A 44 19.12 0.03 4.10
CA LEU A 44 18.35 0.84 5.04
C LEU A 44 18.32 0.22 6.44
N SER A 45 18.05 1.04 7.45
CA SER A 45 17.93 0.61 8.84
C SER A 45 16.65 1.17 9.49
N PHE A 46 16.26 0.58 10.61
CA PHE A 46 15.11 1.08 11.40
C PHE A 46 15.30 2.51 11.93
N ASP A 47 16.51 2.99 12.07
CA ASP A 47 16.82 4.34 12.55
C ASP A 47 16.33 5.43 11.58
N LEU A 48 16.17 5.08 10.31
CA LEU A 48 15.63 5.96 9.28
C LEU A 48 14.10 6.11 9.38
N LEU A 49 13.41 5.16 10.03
CA LEU A 49 11.95 5.17 10.09
C LEU A 49 11.46 6.33 10.98
N LYS A 50 10.66 7.20 10.40
CA LYS A 50 10.01 8.36 11.07
C LYS A 50 8.54 8.11 11.37
N GLY A 51 7.96 7.05 10.81
CA GLY A 51 6.58 6.67 11.05
C GLY A 51 6.20 5.35 10.38
N ILE A 52 5.11 4.81 10.87
CA ILE A 52 4.40 3.67 10.30
C ILE A 52 2.96 4.13 10.06
N PHE A 53 2.51 4.07 8.83
CA PHE A 53 1.12 4.38 8.46
C PHE A 53 0.35 3.07 8.34
N ILE A 54 -0.71 2.90 9.14
CA ILE A 54 -1.55 1.70 9.08
C ILE A 54 -2.81 2.04 8.29
N THR A 55 -3.08 1.22 7.28
CA THR A 55 -4.26 1.38 6.43
C THR A 55 -5.53 0.93 7.13
N HIS A 56 -5.50 -0.22 7.78
CA HIS A 56 -6.62 -0.80 8.53
C HIS A 56 -6.16 -1.97 9.42
N GLU A 57 -7.07 -2.55 10.20
CA GLU A 57 -6.77 -3.49 11.27
C GLU A 57 -6.77 -4.98 10.89
N HIS A 58 -6.73 -5.36 9.61
CA HIS A 58 -6.63 -6.77 9.24
C HIS A 58 -5.25 -7.34 9.55
N SER A 59 -5.21 -8.64 9.84
CA SER A 59 -4.00 -9.31 10.34
C SER A 59 -2.83 -9.24 9.38
N ASP A 60 -3.07 -9.28 8.09
CA ASP A 60 -2.06 -9.16 7.04
C ASP A 60 -1.53 -7.72 6.86
N HIS A 61 -2.04 -6.75 7.66
CA HIS A 61 -1.54 -5.37 7.74
C HIS A 61 -0.89 -5.05 9.08
N ILE A 62 -1.20 -5.77 10.16
CA ILE A 62 -0.73 -5.40 11.51
C ILE A 62 -0.02 -6.52 12.28
N SER A 63 0.04 -7.77 11.78
CA SER A 63 0.53 -8.92 12.56
C SER A 63 1.97 -8.78 13.07
N GLY A 64 2.83 -8.04 12.37
CA GLY A 64 4.20 -7.77 12.77
C GLY A 64 4.40 -6.52 13.64
N LEU A 65 3.39 -5.64 13.70
CA LEU A 65 3.48 -4.31 14.30
C LEU A 65 3.95 -4.35 15.76
N ALA A 66 3.30 -5.13 16.61
CA ALA A 66 3.66 -5.22 18.01
C ALA A 66 5.09 -5.73 18.25
N ALA A 67 5.56 -6.68 17.44
CA ALA A 67 6.92 -7.19 17.53
C ALA A 67 7.96 -6.13 17.09
N LEU A 68 7.61 -5.31 16.09
CA LEU A 68 8.43 -4.21 15.65
C LEU A 68 8.53 -3.13 16.74
N LEU A 69 7.40 -2.65 17.25
CA LEU A 69 7.33 -1.54 18.22
C LEU A 69 8.02 -1.85 19.55
N ARG A 70 8.01 -3.10 20.02
CA ARG A 70 8.75 -3.50 21.23
C ARG A 70 10.26 -3.32 21.09
N LYS A 71 10.77 -3.41 19.88
CA LYS A 71 12.21 -3.31 19.62
C LYS A 71 12.62 -1.94 19.08
N TYR A 72 11.77 -1.36 18.28
CA TYR A 72 11.99 -0.08 17.61
C TYR A 72 10.75 0.78 17.85
N PRO A 73 10.78 1.74 18.79
CA PRO A 73 9.63 2.58 19.14
C PRO A 73 9.43 3.67 18.07
N VAL A 74 8.86 3.28 16.94
CA VAL A 74 8.53 4.17 15.80
C VAL A 74 7.12 4.71 15.97
N PRO A 75 6.84 6.00 15.73
CA PRO A 75 5.48 6.55 15.72
C PRO A 75 4.56 5.82 14.73
N VAL A 76 3.32 5.56 15.14
CA VAL A 76 2.28 4.89 14.34
C VAL A 76 1.14 5.86 14.08
N TYR A 77 0.74 5.99 12.85
CA TYR A 77 -0.35 6.85 12.40
C TYR A 77 -1.46 5.99 11.79
N ALA A 78 -2.67 6.12 12.32
CA ALA A 78 -3.86 5.43 11.82
C ALA A 78 -5.12 6.19 12.26
N THR A 79 -6.27 5.87 11.70
CA THR A 79 -7.54 6.42 12.19
C THR A 79 -7.82 5.97 13.64
N ALA A 80 -8.60 6.73 14.38
CA ALA A 80 -8.86 6.43 15.79
C ALA A 80 -9.46 5.04 16.00
N ASP A 81 -10.41 4.67 15.15
CA ASP A 81 -11.10 3.37 15.21
C ASP A 81 -10.15 2.22 14.85
N THR A 82 -9.26 2.43 13.86
CA THR A 82 -8.21 1.46 13.54
C THR A 82 -7.24 1.28 14.70
N ILE A 83 -6.83 2.36 15.40
CA ILE A 83 -5.97 2.27 16.59
C ILE A 83 -6.67 1.45 17.69
N GLU A 84 -7.95 1.71 17.97
CA GLU A 84 -8.71 0.92 18.95
C GLU A 84 -8.68 -0.57 18.61
N LYS A 85 -8.94 -0.92 17.34
CA LYS A 85 -8.90 -2.31 16.88
C LYS A 85 -7.52 -2.95 16.93
N ILE A 86 -6.44 -2.19 16.70
CA ILE A 86 -5.06 -2.66 16.88
C ILE A 86 -4.84 -3.08 18.34
N TRP A 87 -5.28 -2.25 19.30
CA TRP A 87 -5.15 -2.55 20.73
C TRP A 87 -6.00 -3.76 21.16
N GLU A 88 -7.14 -3.99 20.53
CA GLU A 88 -7.97 -5.18 20.77
C GLU A 88 -7.34 -6.47 20.20
N LYS A 89 -6.81 -6.40 18.97
CA LYS A 89 -6.36 -7.57 18.20
C LYS A 89 -4.91 -7.96 18.49
N CYS A 90 -4.05 -7.01 18.84
CA CYS A 90 -2.63 -7.23 19.02
C CYS A 90 -2.22 -7.22 20.50
N ASN A 91 -1.23 -8.05 20.84
CA ASN A 91 -0.62 -7.98 22.17
C ASN A 91 0.29 -6.74 22.26
N MET A 92 -0.24 -5.63 22.79
CA MET A 92 0.46 -4.35 22.93
C MET A 92 1.19 -4.19 24.29
N ASN A 93 1.37 -5.27 25.06
CA ASN A 93 2.12 -5.23 26.33
C ASN A 93 3.54 -4.66 26.11
N ASN A 94 3.93 -3.74 26.99
CA ASN A 94 5.21 -3.01 26.95
C ASN A 94 5.40 -2.10 25.71
N ILE A 95 4.33 -1.65 25.09
CA ILE A 95 4.34 -0.63 24.04
C ILE A 95 3.68 0.63 24.62
N SER A 96 4.32 1.80 24.46
CA SER A 96 3.75 3.05 24.92
C SER A 96 2.58 3.47 24.02
N PRO A 97 1.40 3.81 24.58
CA PRO A 97 0.31 4.39 23.82
C PRO A 97 0.68 5.71 23.13
N GLU A 98 1.67 6.44 23.64
CA GLU A 98 2.15 7.71 23.07
C GLU A 98 2.77 7.55 21.67
N LEU A 99 3.10 6.33 21.25
CA LEU A 99 3.55 6.06 19.90
C LEU A 99 2.41 6.17 18.87
N PHE A 100 1.15 6.08 19.31
CA PHE A 100 0.00 6.06 18.41
C PHE A 100 -0.58 7.47 18.24
N HIS A 101 -0.61 7.93 17.01
CA HIS A 101 -1.14 9.23 16.60
C HIS A 101 -2.39 9.02 15.74
N SER A 102 -3.52 9.48 16.24
CA SER A 102 -4.77 9.44 15.49
C SER A 102 -4.75 10.46 14.36
N ILE A 103 -5.12 10.00 13.16
CA ILE A 103 -5.37 10.84 12.00
C ILE A 103 -6.86 10.86 11.67
N ILE A 104 -7.26 11.84 10.85
CA ILE A 104 -8.63 11.94 10.34
C ILE A 104 -8.64 11.49 8.89
N SER A 105 -9.51 10.53 8.57
CA SER A 105 -9.68 10.04 7.20
C SER A 105 -10.05 11.17 6.25
N GLY A 106 -9.31 11.29 5.14
CA GLY A 106 -9.50 12.35 4.15
C GLY A 106 -8.74 13.65 4.44
N GLU A 107 -8.02 13.76 5.56
CA GLU A 107 -7.24 14.94 5.90
C GLU A 107 -5.74 14.73 5.66
N ASP A 108 -5.06 15.87 5.50
CA ASP A 108 -3.62 15.95 5.29
C ASP A 108 -2.91 16.19 6.62
N PHE A 109 -1.69 15.64 6.76
CA PHE A 109 -0.83 15.91 7.93
C PHE A 109 0.65 15.85 7.53
N GLU A 110 1.52 16.36 8.41
CA GLU A 110 2.95 16.43 8.18
C GLU A 110 3.70 15.47 9.11
N VAL A 111 4.66 14.75 8.57
CA VAL A 111 5.63 14.00 9.37
C VAL A 111 7.03 14.33 8.87
N SER A 112 7.83 14.98 9.70
CA SER A 112 9.12 15.56 9.31
C SER A 112 8.95 16.60 8.18
N ASP A 113 9.52 16.36 7.02
CA ASP A 113 9.44 17.20 5.82
C ASP A 113 8.62 16.52 4.70
N TYR A 114 7.76 15.60 5.09
CA TYR A 114 6.85 14.90 4.19
C TYR A 114 5.40 15.33 4.47
N HIS A 115 4.67 15.61 3.41
CA HIS A 115 3.24 15.82 3.43
C HIS A 115 2.53 14.50 3.14
N ILE A 116 1.64 14.11 4.04
CA ILE A 116 0.92 12.84 3.99
C ILE A 116 -0.56 13.14 3.86
N ARG A 117 -1.22 12.51 2.92
CA ARG A 117 -2.67 12.52 2.80
C ARG A 117 -3.20 11.12 3.02
N SER A 118 -4.09 10.96 3.99
CA SER A 118 -4.95 9.78 4.08
C SER A 118 -6.20 9.98 3.22
N PHE A 119 -6.72 8.93 2.61
CA PHE A 119 -7.99 8.98 1.91
C PHE A 119 -8.80 7.70 2.16
N PRO A 120 -10.12 7.83 2.37
CA PRO A 120 -10.98 6.70 2.67
C PRO A 120 -11.08 5.75 1.49
N ILE A 121 -11.23 4.48 1.79
CA ILE A 121 -11.43 3.42 0.79
C ILE A 121 -12.63 2.54 1.17
N SER A 122 -13.21 1.85 0.19
CA SER A 122 -14.31 0.92 0.43
C SER A 122 -13.76 -0.47 0.73
N HIS A 123 -13.72 -0.83 2.02
CA HIS A 123 -13.26 -2.14 2.50
C HIS A 123 -14.04 -2.60 3.72
N ASP A 124 -13.96 -3.89 4.08
CA ASP A 124 -14.63 -4.50 5.23
C ASP A 124 -13.86 -4.32 6.55
N ALA A 125 -13.34 -3.12 6.78
CA ALA A 125 -12.62 -2.71 7.97
C ALA A 125 -13.34 -1.55 8.67
N VAL A 126 -12.90 -1.16 9.88
CA VAL A 126 -13.65 -0.21 10.72
C VAL A 126 -13.61 1.22 10.18
N ASP A 127 -12.46 1.71 9.77
CA ASP A 127 -12.26 3.03 9.16
C ASP A 127 -11.03 2.99 8.25
N PRO A 128 -11.12 2.26 7.11
CA PRO A 128 -9.98 1.96 6.27
C PRO A 128 -9.56 3.15 5.42
N VAL A 129 -8.25 3.38 5.33
CA VAL A 129 -7.64 4.44 4.53
C VAL A 129 -6.47 3.92 3.70
N CYS A 130 -6.18 4.61 2.60
CA CYS A 130 -4.92 4.53 1.89
C CYS A 130 -4.15 5.85 1.99
N TYR A 131 -2.92 5.89 1.45
CA TYR A 131 -2.04 7.03 1.67
C TYR A 131 -1.38 7.50 0.37
N THR A 132 -1.24 8.83 0.25
CA THR A 132 -0.23 9.43 -0.60
C THR A 132 0.82 10.13 0.26
N ILE A 133 2.06 10.09 -0.18
CA ILE A 133 3.23 10.60 0.54
C ILE A 133 4.00 11.49 -0.44
N GLU A 134 4.18 12.75 -0.05
CA GLU A 134 4.81 13.76 -0.89
C GLU A 134 6.05 14.35 -0.21
N LYS A 135 7.09 14.61 -1.01
CA LYS A 135 8.26 15.38 -0.60
C LYS A 135 8.74 16.26 -1.75
N GLY A 136 8.67 17.56 -1.55
CA GLY A 136 8.99 18.51 -2.63
C GLY A 136 8.09 18.36 -3.84
N VAL A 137 8.63 17.91 -4.97
CA VAL A 137 7.86 17.68 -6.21
C VAL A 137 7.48 16.23 -6.44
N SER A 138 7.99 15.31 -5.62
CA SER A 138 7.76 13.87 -5.75
C SER A 138 6.54 13.45 -4.94
N LYS A 139 5.68 12.64 -5.54
CA LYS A 139 4.48 12.07 -4.92
C LYS A 139 4.38 10.57 -5.18
N VAL A 140 4.09 9.82 -4.13
CA VAL A 140 3.90 8.36 -4.18
C VAL A 140 2.54 7.99 -3.60
N GLY A 141 1.82 7.08 -4.24
CA GLY A 141 0.57 6.51 -3.75
C GLY A 141 0.73 5.05 -3.33
N VAL A 142 0.07 4.68 -2.23
CA VAL A 142 -0.13 3.28 -1.81
C VAL A 142 -1.62 3.07 -1.63
N ALA A 143 -2.21 2.23 -2.48
CA ALA A 143 -3.65 2.04 -2.60
C ALA A 143 -3.98 0.55 -2.78
N THR A 144 -4.32 -0.10 -1.68
CA THR A 144 -4.69 -1.52 -1.59
C THR A 144 -6.00 -1.69 -0.85
N ASP A 145 -6.58 -2.86 -0.93
CA ASP A 145 -7.77 -3.26 -0.17
C ASP A 145 -9.01 -2.43 -0.48
N MET A 146 -9.29 -2.28 -1.79
CA MET A 146 -10.45 -1.53 -2.27
C MET A 146 -11.40 -2.44 -3.04
N GLY A 147 -12.65 -2.55 -2.61
CA GLY A 147 -13.68 -3.23 -3.40
C GLY A 147 -14.12 -2.44 -4.61
N VAL A 148 -14.25 -1.13 -4.43
CA VAL A 148 -14.55 -0.13 -5.47
C VAL A 148 -13.76 1.15 -5.20
N TYR A 149 -13.60 1.96 -6.23
CA TYR A 149 -13.00 3.29 -6.12
C TYR A 149 -13.97 4.37 -6.63
N ASP A 150 -13.79 5.58 -6.15
CA ASP A 150 -14.57 6.75 -6.51
C ASP A 150 -13.66 7.94 -6.87
N ASP A 151 -14.26 9.09 -7.09
CA ASP A 151 -13.53 10.34 -7.41
C ASP A 151 -12.57 10.76 -6.28
N THR A 152 -12.80 10.36 -5.04
CA THR A 152 -11.90 10.62 -3.91
C THR A 152 -10.57 9.89 -4.10
N VAL A 153 -10.64 8.59 -4.44
CA VAL A 153 -9.45 7.78 -4.72
C VAL A 153 -8.71 8.29 -5.95
N ILE A 154 -9.44 8.60 -7.05
CA ILE A 154 -8.84 9.16 -8.27
C ILE A 154 -8.10 10.45 -7.95
N SER A 155 -8.78 11.41 -7.28
CA SER A 155 -8.19 12.70 -6.92
C SER A 155 -6.97 12.58 -5.98
N ALA A 156 -7.00 11.62 -5.05
CA ALA A 156 -5.88 11.37 -4.16
C ALA A 156 -4.65 10.85 -4.91
N LEU A 157 -4.84 9.92 -5.86
CA LEU A 157 -3.76 9.31 -6.64
C LEU A 157 -3.30 10.16 -7.83
N GLU A 158 -4.07 11.16 -8.22
CA GLU A 158 -3.69 12.08 -9.29
C GLU A 158 -2.35 12.76 -8.99
N GLY A 159 -1.50 12.85 -10.01
CA GLY A 159 -0.19 13.46 -9.89
C GLY A 159 0.90 12.60 -9.24
N CYS A 160 0.64 11.35 -8.88
CA CYS A 160 1.65 10.44 -8.34
C CYS A 160 2.72 10.07 -9.38
N ASP A 161 4.00 10.20 -9.01
CA ASP A 161 5.12 9.76 -9.85
C ASP A 161 5.30 8.24 -9.82
N ALA A 162 4.88 7.58 -8.73
CA ALA A 162 4.78 6.14 -8.63
C ALA A 162 3.57 5.73 -7.76
N VAL A 163 2.98 4.58 -8.06
CA VAL A 163 1.84 4.04 -7.30
C VAL A 163 2.05 2.54 -7.07
N LEU A 164 1.83 2.10 -5.82
CA LEU A 164 1.51 0.71 -5.55
C LEU A 164 -0.02 0.59 -5.54
N LEU A 165 -0.55 -0.16 -6.50
CA LEU A 165 -1.98 -0.28 -6.76
C LEU A 165 -2.42 -1.73 -6.63
N GLU A 166 -3.55 -1.97 -5.96
CA GLU A 166 -4.13 -3.30 -5.87
C GLU A 166 -4.48 -3.88 -7.24
N ALA A 167 -4.17 -5.17 -7.43
CA ALA A 167 -4.68 -6.02 -8.50
C ALA A 167 -4.93 -7.41 -7.91
N ASN A 168 -6.01 -7.52 -7.13
CA ASN A 168 -6.20 -8.65 -6.26
C ASN A 168 -6.55 -9.93 -7.02
N HIS A 169 -7.53 -9.91 -7.90
CA HIS A 169 -8.06 -11.12 -8.50
C HIS A 169 -8.42 -10.97 -9.99
N ASP A 170 -8.38 -12.09 -10.68
CA ASP A 170 -9.01 -12.27 -11.98
C ASP A 170 -10.48 -12.65 -11.80
N ILE A 171 -11.36 -12.01 -12.56
CA ILE A 171 -12.82 -12.21 -12.45
C ILE A 171 -13.20 -13.66 -12.77
N SER A 172 -12.57 -14.28 -13.77
CA SER A 172 -12.87 -15.64 -14.19
C SER A 172 -12.43 -16.67 -13.14
N LEU A 173 -11.26 -16.46 -12.53
CA LEU A 173 -10.77 -17.32 -11.46
C LEU A 173 -11.62 -17.17 -10.19
N LEU A 174 -12.06 -15.96 -9.87
CA LEU A 174 -12.94 -15.72 -8.73
C LEU A 174 -14.28 -16.45 -8.85
N GLN A 175 -14.88 -16.48 -10.03
CA GLN A 175 -16.16 -17.15 -10.28
C GLN A 175 -16.14 -18.66 -10.07
N VAL A 176 -15.00 -19.29 -10.28
CA VAL A 176 -14.81 -20.75 -10.11
C VAL A 176 -14.07 -21.12 -8.82
N GLY A 177 -13.55 -20.11 -8.10
CA GLY A 177 -12.76 -20.28 -6.90
C GLY A 177 -13.59 -20.56 -5.64
N PRO A 178 -12.95 -20.99 -4.55
CA PRO A 178 -13.61 -21.34 -3.30
C PRO A 178 -14.01 -20.13 -2.44
N TYR A 179 -13.54 -18.93 -2.79
CA TYR A 179 -13.76 -17.72 -1.99
C TYR A 179 -14.86 -16.85 -2.60
N PRO A 180 -15.81 -16.38 -1.76
CA PRO A 180 -16.90 -15.55 -2.26
C PRO A 180 -16.41 -14.16 -2.67
N TYR A 181 -17.08 -13.58 -3.64
CA TYR A 181 -16.95 -12.16 -3.99
C TYR A 181 -17.53 -11.30 -2.84
N LEU A 182 -16.70 -10.43 -2.27
CA LEU A 182 -17.08 -9.55 -1.15
C LEU A 182 -17.81 -8.27 -1.61
N GLY A 183 -18.13 -8.14 -2.91
CA GLY A 183 -18.79 -6.95 -3.45
C GLY A 183 -17.95 -5.69 -3.31
N ASP A 184 -18.63 -4.58 -3.09
CA ASP A 184 -18.03 -3.25 -3.05
C ASP A 184 -17.05 -3.04 -1.86
N LYS A 185 -17.06 -3.93 -0.89
CA LYS A 185 -16.14 -3.93 0.27
C LYS A 185 -15.04 -4.98 0.17
N GLY A 186 -14.89 -5.62 -0.97
CA GLY A 186 -13.85 -6.62 -1.21
C GLY A 186 -12.53 -6.01 -1.71
N HIS A 187 -12.13 -6.44 -2.90
CA HIS A 187 -10.86 -6.07 -3.52
C HIS A 187 -11.03 -5.76 -5.01
N LEU A 188 -10.14 -4.94 -5.57
CA LEU A 188 -10.14 -4.64 -7.00
C LEU A 188 -9.71 -5.87 -7.83
N SER A 189 -10.47 -6.13 -8.88
CA SER A 189 -10.03 -7.05 -9.93
C SER A 189 -8.91 -6.43 -10.76
N ASN A 190 -8.17 -7.26 -11.52
CA ASN A 190 -7.16 -6.79 -12.47
C ASN A 190 -7.73 -5.75 -13.45
N ASP A 191 -8.95 -5.97 -13.94
CA ASP A 191 -9.65 -5.06 -14.86
C ASP A 191 -10.03 -3.73 -14.20
N ALA A 192 -10.48 -3.77 -12.93
CA ALA A 192 -10.80 -2.57 -12.16
C ALA A 192 -9.55 -1.73 -11.89
N SER A 193 -8.44 -2.40 -11.58
CA SER A 193 -7.14 -1.75 -11.39
C SER A 193 -6.66 -1.06 -12.67
N ALA A 194 -6.81 -1.71 -13.81
CA ALA A 194 -6.47 -1.11 -15.10
C ALA A 194 -7.36 0.12 -15.41
N ARG A 195 -8.68 0.05 -15.10
CA ARG A 195 -9.57 1.21 -15.27
C ARG A 195 -9.14 2.38 -14.37
N LEU A 196 -8.88 2.15 -13.08
CA LEU A 196 -8.37 3.19 -12.19
C LEU A 196 -7.05 3.77 -12.70
N LEU A 197 -6.15 2.92 -13.18
CA LEU A 197 -4.87 3.37 -13.74
C LEU A 197 -5.07 4.28 -14.98
N LYS A 198 -6.08 4.01 -15.82
CA LYS A 198 -6.42 4.89 -16.97
C LYS A 198 -6.84 6.30 -16.53
N GLU A 199 -7.52 6.42 -15.39
CA GLU A 199 -7.96 7.73 -14.85
C GLU A 199 -6.79 8.54 -14.28
N ILE A 200 -5.85 7.89 -13.61
CA ILE A 200 -4.75 8.56 -12.89
C ILE A 200 -3.46 8.71 -13.72
N VAL A 201 -3.37 8.09 -14.90
CA VAL A 201 -2.17 8.14 -15.74
C VAL A 201 -1.91 9.55 -16.26
N HIS A 202 -0.67 10.03 -16.10
CA HIS A 202 -0.23 11.34 -16.56
C HIS A 202 1.27 11.33 -16.91
N LYS A 203 1.79 12.42 -17.51
CA LYS A 203 3.15 12.49 -18.06
C LYS A 203 4.30 12.27 -17.05
N ARG A 204 4.06 12.48 -15.74
CA ARG A 204 5.10 12.29 -14.71
C ARG A 204 5.08 10.90 -14.08
N LEU A 205 4.03 10.12 -14.32
CA LEU A 205 3.97 8.74 -13.80
C LEU A 205 5.14 7.93 -14.39
N LYS A 206 5.95 7.36 -13.53
CA LYS A 206 7.17 6.59 -13.89
C LYS A 206 6.98 5.09 -13.69
N LYS A 207 6.24 4.73 -12.65
CA LYS A 207 6.12 3.33 -12.25
C LYS A 207 4.78 3.02 -11.61
N VAL A 208 4.23 1.85 -11.97
CA VAL A 208 3.12 1.22 -11.27
C VAL A 208 3.58 -0.13 -10.75
N ILE A 209 3.37 -0.39 -9.47
CA ILE A 209 3.58 -1.68 -8.82
C ILE A 209 2.19 -2.27 -8.56
N LEU A 210 1.83 -3.34 -9.25
CA LEU A 210 0.62 -4.10 -8.92
C LEU A 210 0.90 -4.91 -7.66
N GLY A 211 0.03 -4.79 -6.67
CA GLY A 211 0.20 -5.44 -5.39
C GLY A 211 -1.07 -6.11 -4.88
N HIS A 212 -0.98 -6.66 -3.68
CA HIS A 212 -2.08 -7.30 -2.95
C HIS A 212 -2.81 -8.40 -3.74
N LEU A 213 -2.02 -9.26 -4.45
CA LEU A 213 -2.57 -10.33 -5.25
C LEU A 213 -3.17 -11.44 -4.36
N SER A 214 -4.37 -11.91 -4.70
CA SER A 214 -5.00 -13.07 -4.10
C SER A 214 -4.14 -14.33 -4.30
N GLU A 215 -4.07 -15.18 -3.28
CA GLU A 215 -3.32 -16.44 -3.37
C GLU A 215 -3.95 -17.47 -4.31
N HIS A 216 -5.27 -17.42 -4.40
CA HIS A 216 -6.03 -18.45 -5.10
C HIS A 216 -6.66 -17.96 -6.40
N ASN A 217 -6.94 -16.66 -6.48
CA ASN A 217 -7.68 -16.08 -7.58
C ASN A 217 -6.83 -15.16 -8.47
N ASN A 218 -5.49 -15.23 -8.34
CA ASN A 218 -4.56 -14.48 -9.19
C ASN A 218 -3.15 -15.09 -9.17
N PHE A 219 -2.33 -14.67 -10.14
CA PHE A 219 -0.89 -14.90 -10.15
C PHE A 219 -0.20 -13.77 -10.93
N PRO A 220 1.11 -13.53 -10.70
CA PRO A 220 1.80 -12.34 -11.21
C PRO A 220 1.67 -12.11 -12.70
N GLU A 221 1.84 -13.17 -13.51
CA GLU A 221 1.77 -13.07 -14.97
C GLU A 221 0.38 -12.70 -15.46
N LEU A 222 -0.69 -13.21 -14.81
CA LEU A 222 -2.06 -12.89 -15.17
C LEU A 222 -2.38 -11.44 -14.86
N ALA A 223 -2.06 -10.98 -13.64
CA ALA A 223 -2.26 -9.59 -13.25
C ALA A 223 -1.52 -8.62 -14.19
N TYR A 224 -0.24 -8.90 -14.45
CA TYR A 224 0.59 -8.12 -15.37
C TYR A 224 -0.01 -8.06 -16.78
N ASN A 225 -0.36 -9.21 -17.34
CA ASN A 225 -0.86 -9.30 -18.72
C ASN A 225 -2.22 -8.63 -18.87
N THR A 226 -3.15 -8.81 -17.90
CA THR A 226 -4.46 -8.17 -17.95
C THR A 226 -4.32 -6.65 -17.90
N VAL A 227 -3.58 -6.12 -16.91
CA VAL A 227 -3.42 -4.66 -16.79
C VAL A 227 -2.63 -4.10 -17.98
N SER A 228 -1.55 -4.77 -18.41
CA SER A 228 -0.75 -4.32 -19.56
C SER A 228 -1.59 -4.24 -20.83
N TYR A 229 -2.38 -5.27 -21.12
CA TYR A 229 -3.27 -5.32 -22.29
C TYR A 229 -4.30 -4.18 -22.26
N GLU A 230 -4.95 -3.98 -21.11
CA GLU A 230 -5.91 -2.88 -20.96
C GLU A 230 -5.27 -1.49 -21.13
N MET A 231 -4.01 -1.35 -20.76
CA MET A 231 -3.27 -0.07 -20.89
C MET A 231 -2.73 0.18 -22.31
N GLU A 232 -2.62 -0.83 -23.17
CA GLU A 232 -2.09 -0.67 -24.54
C GLU A 232 -2.83 0.38 -25.35
N ASP A 233 -4.15 0.49 -25.19
CA ASP A 233 -4.98 1.46 -25.90
C ASP A 233 -5.06 2.84 -25.22
N SER A 234 -4.44 3.01 -24.04
CA SER A 234 -4.42 4.28 -23.32
C SER A 234 -3.37 5.24 -23.93
N PRO A 235 -3.78 6.37 -24.54
CA PRO A 235 -2.83 7.36 -25.04
C PRO A 235 -1.95 7.97 -23.94
N GLY A 236 -2.50 8.13 -22.73
CA GLY A 236 -1.77 8.62 -21.56
C GLY A 236 -0.65 7.67 -21.16
N TRP A 237 -0.91 6.39 -21.13
CA TRP A 237 0.08 5.36 -20.82
C TRP A 237 1.23 5.29 -21.84
N ARG A 238 0.89 5.24 -23.11
CA ARG A 238 1.90 5.27 -24.19
C ARG A 238 2.75 6.54 -24.17
N GLY A 239 2.18 7.66 -23.75
CA GLY A 239 2.84 8.97 -23.72
C GLY A 239 3.68 9.24 -22.47
N CYS A 240 3.46 8.56 -21.35
CA CYS A 240 4.19 8.81 -20.10
C CYS A 240 5.50 8.03 -19.99
N GLY A 241 5.64 6.89 -20.67
CA GLY A 241 6.82 6.02 -20.56
C GLY A 241 6.90 5.28 -19.22
N ALA A 242 5.81 5.21 -18.49
CA ALA A 242 5.72 4.46 -17.24
C ALA A 242 5.95 2.96 -17.48
N SER A 243 6.46 2.30 -16.46
CA SER A 243 6.62 0.83 -16.48
C SER A 243 5.76 0.18 -15.40
N LEU A 244 5.28 -1.02 -15.72
CA LEU A 244 4.47 -1.85 -14.84
C LEU A 244 5.36 -2.95 -14.25
N LEU A 245 5.17 -3.28 -12.98
CA LEU A 245 5.71 -4.49 -12.36
C LEU A 245 4.69 -5.06 -11.36
N VAL A 246 4.90 -6.29 -10.94
CA VAL A 246 4.06 -6.96 -9.94
C VAL A 246 4.88 -7.21 -8.69
N ALA A 247 4.34 -6.84 -7.53
CA ALA A 247 4.95 -7.14 -6.25
C ALA A 247 4.86 -8.65 -5.93
N ASP A 248 5.93 -9.19 -5.40
CA ASP A 248 5.97 -10.56 -4.89
C ASP A 248 5.48 -10.59 -3.42
N ARG A 249 4.83 -11.68 -3.02
CA ARG A 249 4.36 -11.87 -1.65
C ARG A 249 5.50 -12.08 -0.65
N GLY A 250 6.58 -12.66 -1.11
CA GLY A 250 7.68 -13.14 -0.29
C GLY A 250 9.01 -12.42 -0.49
N ARG A 251 9.15 -11.66 -1.55
CA ARG A 251 10.41 -11.00 -1.93
C ARG A 251 10.22 -9.52 -2.15
N PRO A 252 11.15 -8.69 -1.67
CA PRO A 252 11.11 -7.26 -1.97
C PRO A 252 11.20 -6.98 -3.47
N THR A 253 10.46 -5.97 -3.93
CA THR A 253 10.65 -5.43 -5.28
C THR A 253 11.95 -4.61 -5.33
N ALA A 254 12.46 -4.38 -6.54
CA ALA A 254 13.48 -3.35 -6.71
C ALA A 254 12.91 -1.97 -6.34
N PRO A 255 13.70 -1.09 -5.70
CA PRO A 255 13.28 0.27 -5.39
C PRO A 255 12.97 1.07 -6.66
N VAL A 256 11.87 1.79 -6.62
CA VAL A 256 11.45 2.75 -7.66
C VAL A 256 11.88 4.15 -7.22
N GLN A 257 12.75 4.78 -7.96
CA GLN A 257 13.17 6.16 -7.72
C GLN A 257 12.19 7.15 -8.36
N VAL A 258 11.74 8.14 -7.61
CA VAL A 258 10.80 9.18 -8.01
C VAL A 258 11.30 10.59 -7.67
#